data_e4ec291b32d57aed2b3b981fe4455d1e
#
_entry.id   e4ec291b32d57aed2b3b981fe4455d1e
#
_cell.length_a   1.000
_cell.length_b   1.000
_cell.length_c   1.000
_cell.angle_alpha   90.00
_cell.angle_beta   90.00
_cell.angle_gamma   90.00
#
_symmetry.space_group_name_H-M   'P 1'
#
loop_
_entity.id
_entity.type
_entity.pdbx_description
1 polymer ?
#
loop_
_entity_poly.entity_id
_entity_poly.type
_entity_poly.pdbx_seq_one_letter_code
_entity_poly.pdbx_strand_id
1 'polypeptide(L)'
;MEGKETITRVVMFTSRTKDNVDIPNFRKRARTFLSNEPIDNLIPQFKEFVREGDPNEMCRLYVSVNPRDVKKTMKKLCVHLIESEETLSTLTSLPQKVVSIAMKPECAAAKSWLFDFDRRVDSLVDEFAKDMMDAGGFESVRMYRTPNGYGVIAPHGFDTRDLMDKWSYCCDLKRDAMRFVMIGLKDKEGNVCVSPQSGVVEIKK
;
A
#
# COMPACT_ATOMS: atom_id res chain seq x y z
N MET A 1 29.73 -7.45 11.97
CA MET A 1 28.92 -6.78 10.94
C MET A 1 27.46 -7.06 11.32
N GLU A 2 26.81 -6.15 12.01
CA GLU A 2 25.38 -6.24 12.26
C GLU A 2 24.67 -6.08 10.92
N GLY A 3 24.02 -7.16 10.47
CA GLY A 3 23.25 -7.17 9.23
C GLY A 3 22.10 -6.16 9.36
N LYS A 4 22.10 -5.11 8.55
CA LYS A 4 20.92 -4.25 8.37
C LYS A 4 19.73 -5.17 8.13
N GLU A 5 18.80 -5.18 9.07
CA GLU A 5 17.58 -5.99 8.97
C GLU A 5 16.84 -5.56 7.69
N THR A 6 16.82 -6.44 6.70
CA THR A 6 16.30 -6.12 5.38
C THR A 6 14.78 -6.04 5.45
N ILE A 7 14.23 -4.85 5.36
CA ILE A 7 12.79 -4.60 5.48
C ILE A 7 12.08 -5.13 4.22
N THR A 8 11.38 -6.25 4.34
CA THR A 8 10.56 -6.79 3.25
C THR A 8 9.15 -6.19 3.27
N ARG A 9 8.65 -5.76 2.12
CA ARG A 9 7.30 -5.20 1.93
C ARG A 9 6.60 -5.89 0.77
N VAL A 10 5.26 -5.90 0.81
CA VAL A 10 4.46 -6.17 -0.37
C VAL A 10 4.43 -4.91 -1.22
N VAL A 11 4.70 -5.06 -2.50
CA VAL A 11 4.64 -4.03 -3.54
C VAL A 11 3.51 -4.39 -4.50
N MET A 12 2.73 -3.40 -4.92
CA MET A 12 1.67 -3.58 -5.90
C MET A 12 1.70 -2.47 -6.95
N PHE A 13 1.85 -2.85 -8.20
CA PHE A 13 1.55 -2.02 -9.36
C PHE A 13 0.13 -2.35 -9.79
N THR A 14 -0.69 -1.35 -10.04
CA THR A 14 -2.07 -1.60 -10.44
C THR A 14 -2.60 -0.51 -11.34
N SER A 15 -3.43 -0.92 -12.30
CA SER A 15 -4.26 -0.06 -13.10
C SER A 15 -5.73 -0.44 -12.84
N ARG A 16 -6.54 0.52 -12.42
CA ARG A 16 -7.90 0.27 -11.91
C ARG A 16 -8.94 0.88 -12.83
N THR A 17 -10.07 0.21 -12.97
CA THR A 17 -11.18 0.69 -13.80
C THR A 17 -11.63 2.10 -13.40
N LYS A 18 -11.73 2.41 -12.11
CA LYS A 18 -12.16 3.73 -11.63
C LYS A 18 -11.23 4.90 -11.99
N ASP A 19 -9.98 4.61 -12.30
CA ASP A 19 -8.99 5.61 -12.71
C ASP A 19 -8.88 5.72 -14.24
N ASN A 20 -9.52 4.82 -15.00
CA ASN A 20 -9.39 4.65 -16.44
C ASN A 20 -10.76 4.51 -17.11
N VAL A 21 -11.76 5.26 -16.63
CA VAL A 21 -13.15 5.17 -17.12
C VAL A 21 -13.31 5.63 -18.57
N ASP A 22 -12.42 6.48 -19.03
CA ASP A 22 -12.43 7.04 -20.39
C ASP A 22 -11.76 6.12 -21.44
N ILE A 23 -11.19 4.98 -21.02
CA ILE A 23 -10.57 4.01 -21.93
C ILE A 23 -11.59 2.94 -22.30
N PRO A 24 -12.00 2.83 -23.58
CA PRO A 24 -12.97 1.84 -24.01
C PRO A 24 -12.47 0.41 -23.74
N ASN A 25 -13.35 -0.46 -23.22
CA ASN A 25 -13.06 -1.85 -22.92
C ASN A 25 -11.85 -2.06 -21.98
N PHE A 26 -11.54 -1.07 -21.14
CA PHE A 26 -10.41 -1.13 -20.23
C PHE A 26 -10.43 -2.40 -19.36
N ARG A 27 -9.27 -3.05 -19.27
CA ARG A 27 -9.06 -4.23 -18.41
C ARG A 27 -8.08 -3.88 -17.29
N LYS A 28 -8.54 -3.99 -16.03
CA LYS A 28 -7.68 -3.81 -14.86
C LYS A 28 -6.47 -4.74 -14.92
N ARG A 29 -5.30 -4.22 -14.57
CA ARG A 29 -4.05 -4.98 -14.46
C ARG A 29 -3.46 -4.82 -13.08
N ALA A 30 -2.80 -5.85 -12.59
CA ALA A 30 -2.05 -5.77 -11.34
C ALA A 30 -0.85 -6.71 -11.36
N ARG A 31 0.25 -6.25 -10.76
CA ARG A 31 1.45 -7.04 -10.47
C ARG A 31 1.76 -6.84 -8.99
N THR A 32 1.78 -7.93 -8.22
CA THR A 32 2.02 -7.87 -6.78
C THR A 32 3.12 -8.85 -6.40
N PHE A 33 4.08 -8.39 -5.61
CA PHE A 33 5.25 -9.18 -5.21
C PHE A 33 5.83 -8.71 -3.87
N LEU A 34 6.73 -9.51 -3.30
CA LEU A 34 7.53 -9.12 -2.15
C LEU A 34 8.84 -8.48 -2.62
N SER A 35 9.24 -7.39 -1.97
CA SER A 35 10.52 -6.74 -2.22
C SER A 35 11.14 -6.20 -0.93
N ASN A 36 12.45 -6.24 -0.88
CA ASN A 36 13.28 -5.58 0.12
C ASN A 36 14.03 -4.36 -0.48
N GLU A 37 13.78 -4.05 -1.75
CA GLU A 37 14.39 -2.91 -2.42
C GLU A 37 13.81 -1.58 -1.95
N PRO A 38 14.64 -0.53 -1.89
CA PRO A 38 14.17 0.84 -1.77
C PRO A 38 13.18 1.19 -2.89
N ILE A 39 12.24 2.09 -2.60
CA ILE A 39 11.20 2.48 -3.57
C ILE A 39 11.81 3.01 -4.87
N ASP A 40 12.92 3.76 -4.79
CA ASP A 40 13.59 4.32 -5.96
C ASP A 40 14.06 3.24 -6.95
N ASN A 41 14.49 2.08 -6.43
CA ASN A 41 14.90 0.94 -7.24
C ASN A 41 13.70 0.22 -7.91
N LEU A 42 12.48 0.47 -7.45
CA LEU A 42 11.25 -0.08 -8.05
C LEU A 42 10.70 0.80 -9.19
N ILE A 43 11.16 2.06 -9.29
CA ILE A 43 10.67 3.00 -10.31
C ILE A 43 10.89 2.48 -11.75
N PRO A 44 12.04 1.91 -12.12
CA PRO A 44 12.23 1.34 -13.46
C PRO A 44 11.21 0.23 -13.79
N GLN A 45 10.98 -0.70 -12.84
CA GLN A 45 9.99 -1.78 -13.01
C GLN A 45 8.55 -1.23 -13.09
N PHE A 46 8.24 -0.18 -12.32
CA PHE A 46 6.94 0.47 -12.39
C PHE A 46 6.74 1.17 -13.74
N LYS A 47 7.77 1.85 -14.28
CA LYS A 47 7.72 2.44 -15.63
C LYS A 47 7.47 1.40 -16.71
N GLU A 48 8.07 0.21 -16.60
CA GLU A 48 7.77 -0.90 -17.53
C GLU A 48 6.31 -1.33 -17.44
N PHE A 49 5.78 -1.51 -16.21
CA PHE A 49 4.37 -1.83 -16.03
C PHE A 49 3.44 -0.76 -16.65
N VAL A 50 3.79 0.53 -16.53
CA VAL A 50 3.04 1.63 -17.17
C VAL A 50 3.15 1.54 -18.70
N ARG A 51 4.34 1.26 -19.25
CA ARG A 51 4.59 1.16 -20.71
C ARG A 51 3.78 0.02 -21.37
N GLU A 52 3.58 -1.09 -20.66
CA GLU A 52 2.78 -2.24 -21.12
C GLU A 52 1.29 -1.92 -21.26
N GLY A 53 0.81 -0.80 -20.70
CA GLY A 53 -0.60 -0.42 -20.66
C GLY A 53 -1.09 0.28 -21.93
N ASP A 54 -2.38 0.61 -21.92
CA ASP A 54 -3.03 1.36 -22.99
C ASP A 54 -2.62 2.84 -22.99
N PRO A 55 -2.71 3.55 -24.12
CA PRO A 55 -2.56 5.01 -24.14
C PRO A 55 -3.54 5.69 -23.17
N ASN A 56 -3.07 6.70 -22.45
CA ASN A 56 -3.76 7.43 -21.37
C ASN A 56 -4.08 6.56 -20.14
N GLU A 57 -3.55 5.35 -20.03
CA GLU A 57 -3.75 4.50 -18.86
C GLU A 57 -3.04 5.07 -17.64
N MET A 58 -3.81 5.25 -16.56
CA MET A 58 -3.29 5.64 -15.25
C MET A 58 -3.01 4.41 -14.41
N CYS A 59 -1.78 4.30 -13.95
CA CYS A 59 -1.30 3.25 -13.05
C CYS A 59 -0.94 3.84 -11.68
N ARG A 60 -0.97 3.00 -10.64
CA ARG A 60 -0.57 3.36 -9.28
C ARG A 60 0.41 2.35 -8.72
N LEU A 61 1.38 2.86 -7.94
CA LEU A 61 2.29 2.08 -7.13
C LEU A 61 1.85 2.17 -5.67
N TYR A 62 1.77 1.02 -5.02
CA TYR A 62 1.48 0.89 -3.60
C TYR A 62 2.53 0.02 -2.92
N VAL A 63 2.77 0.26 -1.62
CA VAL A 63 3.58 -0.61 -0.76
C VAL A 63 2.84 -0.89 0.54
N SER A 64 3.07 -2.05 1.15
CA SER A 64 2.44 -2.35 2.43
C SER A 64 2.88 -1.37 3.53
N VAL A 65 1.93 -0.88 4.33
CA VAL A 65 2.21 0.01 5.47
C VAL A 65 3.16 -0.67 6.44
N ASN A 66 2.87 -1.93 6.78
CA ASN A 66 3.72 -2.71 7.66
C ASN A 66 4.75 -3.54 6.88
N PRO A 67 5.99 -3.66 7.39
CA PRO A 67 6.94 -4.67 6.92
C PRO A 67 6.38 -6.07 7.10
N ARG A 68 6.89 -7.03 6.34
CA ARG A 68 6.49 -8.44 6.41
C ARG A 68 7.58 -9.29 7.08
N ASP A 69 7.14 -10.11 8.01
CA ASP A 69 7.98 -11.12 8.65
C ASP A 69 8.16 -12.30 7.69
N VAL A 70 9.35 -12.38 7.08
CA VAL A 70 9.68 -13.39 6.09
C VAL A 70 9.63 -14.78 6.70
N LYS A 71 10.10 -14.96 7.94
CA LYS A 71 10.10 -16.27 8.63
C LYS A 71 8.69 -16.78 8.86
N LYS A 72 7.79 -15.91 9.36
CA LYS A 72 6.38 -16.28 9.54
C LYS A 72 5.70 -16.56 8.21
N THR A 73 5.98 -15.75 7.19
CA THR A 73 5.44 -15.95 5.82
C THR A 73 5.87 -17.31 5.28
N MET A 74 7.16 -17.65 5.37
CA MET A 74 7.70 -18.94 4.92
C MET A 74 7.08 -20.11 5.67
N LYS A 75 7.00 -20.03 7.02
CA LYS A 75 6.37 -21.09 7.83
C LYS A 75 4.93 -21.34 7.38
N LYS A 76 4.13 -20.29 7.20
CA LYS A 76 2.74 -20.43 6.74
C LYS A 76 2.62 -20.94 5.30
N LEU A 77 3.56 -20.59 4.44
CA LEU A 77 3.62 -21.13 3.09
C LEU A 77 3.90 -22.63 3.11
N CYS A 78 4.88 -23.10 3.92
CA CYS A 78 5.15 -24.52 4.07
C CYS A 78 3.93 -25.31 4.57
N VAL A 79 3.25 -24.78 5.61
CA VAL A 79 2.01 -25.41 6.12
C VAL A 79 0.96 -25.49 5.00
N HIS A 80 0.75 -24.38 4.28
CA HIS A 80 -0.21 -24.34 3.17
C HIS A 80 0.11 -25.38 2.08
N LEU A 81 1.39 -25.51 1.70
CA LEU A 81 1.82 -26.48 0.69
C LEU A 81 1.64 -27.94 1.14
N ILE A 82 1.82 -28.22 2.43
CA ILE A 82 1.61 -29.57 3.00
C ILE A 82 0.12 -29.91 3.09
N GLU A 83 -0.73 -28.93 3.44
CA GLU A 83 -2.16 -29.15 3.66
C GLU A 83 -3.00 -29.08 2.36
N SER A 84 -2.45 -28.53 1.28
CA SER A 84 -3.16 -28.35 0.02
C SER A 84 -3.06 -29.60 -0.86
N GLU A 85 -4.18 -30.01 -1.45
CA GLU A 85 -4.14 -30.95 -2.58
C GLU A 85 -3.44 -30.29 -3.78
N GLU A 86 -2.28 -30.78 -4.10
CA GLU A 86 -1.38 -30.18 -5.08
C GLU A 86 -1.83 -30.45 -6.51
N THR A 87 -2.19 -29.40 -7.24
CA THR A 87 -2.46 -29.42 -8.67
C THR A 87 -1.48 -28.53 -9.41
N LEU A 88 -1.33 -28.70 -10.73
CA LEU A 88 -0.52 -27.80 -11.57
C LEU A 88 -0.96 -26.32 -11.41
N SER A 89 -2.25 -26.06 -11.23
CA SER A 89 -2.78 -24.71 -10.99
C SER A 89 -2.28 -24.12 -9.66
N THR A 90 -2.05 -24.92 -8.65
CA THR A 90 -1.46 -24.49 -7.37
C THR A 90 -0.04 -23.97 -7.60
N LEU A 91 0.78 -24.68 -8.36
CA LEU A 91 2.16 -24.25 -8.66
C LEU A 91 2.21 -22.96 -9.48
N THR A 92 1.34 -22.81 -10.48
CA THR A 92 1.30 -21.59 -11.31
C THR A 92 0.80 -20.36 -10.56
N SER A 93 -0.03 -20.53 -9.51
CA SER A 93 -0.54 -19.46 -8.67
C SER A 93 0.32 -19.18 -7.43
N LEU A 94 1.42 -19.92 -7.24
CA LEU A 94 2.27 -19.81 -6.06
C LEU A 94 2.78 -18.40 -5.76
N PRO A 95 3.24 -17.59 -6.75
CA PRO A 95 3.68 -16.22 -6.48
C PRO A 95 2.57 -15.36 -5.83
N GLN A 96 1.32 -15.46 -6.32
CA GLN A 96 0.18 -14.75 -5.77
C GLN A 96 -0.17 -15.27 -4.37
N LYS A 97 -0.03 -16.58 -4.13
CA LYS A 97 -0.26 -17.20 -2.83
C LYS A 97 0.76 -16.73 -1.80
N VAL A 98 2.03 -16.62 -2.15
CA VAL A 98 3.09 -16.08 -1.27
C VAL A 98 2.72 -14.67 -0.80
N VAL A 99 2.31 -13.80 -1.72
CA VAL A 99 1.87 -12.43 -1.40
C VAL A 99 0.63 -12.44 -0.51
N SER A 100 -0.37 -13.27 -0.83
CA SER A 100 -1.59 -13.41 -0.03
C SER A 100 -1.29 -13.84 1.41
N ILE A 101 -0.37 -14.79 1.60
CA ILE A 101 0.08 -15.23 2.92
C ILE A 101 0.84 -14.10 3.64
N ALA A 102 1.75 -13.41 2.95
CA ALA A 102 2.50 -12.31 3.51
C ALA A 102 1.60 -11.16 3.99
N MET A 103 0.45 -10.94 3.32
CA MET A 103 -0.53 -9.91 3.70
C MET A 103 -1.42 -10.30 4.89
N LYS A 104 -1.33 -11.53 5.42
CA LYS A 104 -2.07 -11.89 6.63
C LYS A 104 -1.55 -11.08 7.84
N PRO A 105 -2.42 -10.64 8.77
CA PRO A 105 -2.04 -9.80 9.91
C PRO A 105 -0.94 -10.40 10.78
N GLU A 106 -0.90 -11.72 10.93
CA GLU A 106 0.12 -12.42 11.70
C GLU A 106 1.50 -12.44 11.03
N CYS A 107 1.58 -12.16 9.73
CA CYS A 107 2.83 -12.02 8.99
C CYS A 107 3.36 -10.58 8.97
N ALA A 108 2.64 -9.63 9.54
CA ALA A 108 3.14 -8.28 9.72
C ALA A 108 4.21 -8.23 10.80
N ALA A 109 5.34 -7.56 10.52
CA ALA A 109 6.42 -7.32 11.48
C ALA A 109 6.17 -6.09 12.35
N ALA A 110 5.22 -5.25 11.97
CA ALA A 110 4.73 -4.11 12.75
C ALA A 110 3.19 -4.08 12.68
N LYS A 111 2.55 -3.28 13.53
CA LYS A 111 1.09 -3.21 13.62
C LYS A 111 0.57 -1.79 13.45
N SER A 112 1.20 -1.02 12.59
CA SER A 112 0.71 0.31 12.21
C SER A 112 -0.63 0.21 11.50
N TRP A 113 -1.50 1.17 11.78
CA TRP A 113 -2.79 1.27 11.12
C TRP A 113 -2.80 2.44 10.14
N LEU A 114 -3.41 2.24 8.98
CA LEU A 114 -3.63 3.26 7.98
C LEU A 114 -5.05 3.81 8.09
N PHE A 115 -5.15 5.12 8.07
CA PHE A 115 -6.40 5.87 7.91
C PHE A 115 -6.36 6.56 6.54
N ASP A 116 -7.35 6.29 5.70
CA ASP A 116 -7.51 6.85 4.36
C ASP A 116 -8.46 8.05 4.45
N PHE A 117 -7.91 9.25 4.37
CA PHE A 117 -8.62 10.50 4.55
C PHE A 117 -8.96 11.09 3.19
N ASP A 118 -10.23 11.00 2.79
CA ASP A 118 -10.72 11.33 1.45
C ASP A 118 -11.09 12.82 1.27
N ARG A 119 -10.28 13.74 1.81
CA ARG A 119 -10.44 15.19 1.64
C ARG A 119 -9.08 15.84 1.41
N ARG A 120 -9.04 16.82 0.47
CA ARG A 120 -7.83 17.59 0.15
C ARG A 120 -7.80 18.93 0.90
N VAL A 121 -8.08 18.93 2.19
CA VAL A 121 -8.09 20.13 3.04
C VAL A 121 -7.06 19.94 4.14
N ASP A 122 -5.95 20.66 4.02
CA ASP A 122 -4.79 20.51 4.92
C ASP A 122 -5.19 20.74 6.40
N SER A 123 -5.99 21.75 6.70
CA SER A 123 -6.43 22.04 8.07
C SER A 123 -7.27 20.92 8.69
N LEU A 124 -8.08 20.23 7.89
CA LEU A 124 -8.90 19.10 8.39
C LEU A 124 -8.04 17.88 8.69
N VAL A 125 -7.05 17.57 7.85
CA VAL A 125 -6.17 16.42 8.12
C VAL A 125 -5.22 16.69 9.29
N ASP A 126 -4.80 17.94 9.49
CA ASP A 126 -4.01 18.34 10.67
C ASP A 126 -4.84 18.21 11.96
N GLU A 127 -6.11 18.59 11.94
CA GLU A 127 -7.04 18.38 13.06
C GLU A 127 -7.25 16.88 13.33
N PHE A 128 -7.50 16.09 12.28
CA PHE A 128 -7.63 14.64 12.38
C PHE A 128 -6.37 13.99 12.98
N ALA A 129 -5.17 14.43 12.54
CA ALA A 129 -3.91 13.91 13.06
C ALA A 129 -3.73 14.21 14.56
N LYS A 130 -4.15 15.40 15.02
CA LYS A 130 -4.14 15.76 16.44
C LYS A 130 -5.12 14.91 17.25
N ASP A 131 -6.37 14.80 16.79
CA ASP A 131 -7.37 13.95 17.43
C ASP A 131 -6.90 12.49 17.53
N MET A 132 -6.25 11.99 16.48
CA MET A 132 -5.67 10.64 16.47
C MET A 132 -4.54 10.48 17.49
N MET A 133 -3.65 11.48 17.59
CA MET A 133 -2.56 11.47 18.58
C MET A 133 -3.12 11.50 20.01
N ASP A 134 -4.17 12.29 20.25
CA ASP A 134 -4.81 12.37 21.55
C ASP A 134 -5.53 11.06 21.90
N ALA A 135 -6.35 10.52 21.00
CA ALA A 135 -7.07 9.27 21.21
C ALA A 135 -6.16 8.05 21.39
N GLY A 136 -5.05 8.01 20.67
CA GLY A 136 -4.09 6.89 20.72
C GLY A 136 -2.95 7.07 21.71
N GLY A 137 -2.82 8.25 22.34
CA GLY A 137 -1.69 8.58 23.23
C GLY A 137 -0.34 8.63 22.48
N PHE A 138 -0.34 9.03 21.19
CA PHE A 138 0.87 9.05 20.36
C PHE A 138 1.59 10.41 20.48
N GLU A 139 2.93 10.36 20.44
CA GLU A 139 3.76 11.57 20.33
C GLU A 139 3.85 12.05 18.88
N SER A 140 3.71 11.14 17.93
CA SER A 140 3.73 11.45 16.50
C SER A 140 2.92 10.46 15.67
N VAL A 141 2.48 10.90 14.50
CA VAL A 141 1.90 10.09 13.43
C VAL A 141 2.61 10.37 12.11
N ARG A 142 2.50 9.47 11.15
CA ARG A 142 3.07 9.67 9.81
C ARG A 142 1.96 9.99 8.83
N MET A 143 2.19 10.96 7.96
CA MET A 143 1.23 11.38 6.94
C MET A 143 1.88 11.39 5.55
N TYR A 144 1.09 11.16 4.50
CA TYR A 144 1.48 11.31 3.11
C TYR A 144 0.27 11.73 2.25
N ARG A 145 0.54 12.40 1.12
CA ARG A 145 -0.51 12.78 0.17
C ARG A 145 -0.94 11.60 -0.70
N THR A 146 -2.22 11.56 -1.03
CA THR A 146 -2.82 10.66 -2.00
C THR A 146 -3.49 11.46 -3.12
N PRO A 147 -3.89 10.84 -4.25
CA PRO A 147 -4.59 11.57 -5.29
C PRO A 147 -5.92 12.21 -4.85
N ASN A 148 -6.56 11.69 -3.83
CA ASN A 148 -7.88 12.17 -3.37
C ASN A 148 -7.86 12.84 -1.99
N GLY A 149 -6.75 12.77 -1.27
CA GLY A 149 -6.63 13.30 0.08
C GLY A 149 -5.30 12.92 0.73
N TYR A 150 -5.35 12.24 1.87
CA TYR A 150 -4.18 11.89 2.66
C TYR A 150 -4.27 10.47 3.20
N GLY A 151 -3.12 9.85 3.42
CA GLY A 151 -3.01 8.67 4.26
C GLY A 151 -2.34 9.04 5.57
N VAL A 152 -2.98 8.74 6.70
CA VAL A 152 -2.41 8.96 8.03
C VAL A 152 -2.12 7.61 8.68
N ILE A 153 -0.92 7.44 9.23
CA ILE A 153 -0.45 6.16 9.74
C ILE A 153 -0.21 6.29 11.25
N ALA A 154 -1.04 5.61 12.03
CA ALA A 154 -0.83 5.43 13.46
C ALA A 154 0.28 4.40 13.72
N PRO A 155 1.15 4.58 14.73
CA PRO A 155 2.23 3.64 15.06
C PRO A 155 1.74 2.23 15.36
N HIS A 156 0.60 2.09 16.01
CA HIS A 156 -0.07 0.83 16.36
C HIS A 156 -1.58 1.05 16.50
N GLY A 157 -2.32 -0.05 16.71
CA GLY A 157 -3.76 -0.01 16.94
C GLY A 157 -4.12 0.58 18.30
N PHE A 158 -5.29 1.22 18.39
CA PHE A 158 -5.86 1.85 19.57
C PHE A 158 -7.39 1.81 19.52
N ASP A 159 -8.07 2.27 20.57
CA ASP A 159 -9.53 2.41 20.53
C ASP A 159 -9.91 3.60 19.63
N THR A 160 -10.59 3.30 18.53
CA THR A 160 -10.92 4.27 17.49
C THR A 160 -12.38 4.68 17.48
N ARG A 161 -13.21 4.25 18.44
CA ARG A 161 -14.67 4.47 18.41
C ARG A 161 -15.00 5.96 18.35
N ASP A 162 -14.54 6.73 19.31
CA ASP A 162 -14.82 8.17 19.38
C ASP A 162 -14.20 8.93 18.19
N LEU A 163 -12.98 8.54 17.77
CA LEU A 163 -12.34 9.12 16.59
C LEU A 163 -13.15 8.87 15.32
N MET A 164 -13.63 7.66 15.12
CA MET A 164 -14.39 7.29 13.91
C MET A 164 -15.81 7.84 13.96
N ASP A 165 -16.42 8.01 15.14
CA ASP A 165 -17.71 8.69 15.26
C ASP A 165 -17.62 10.15 14.77
N LYS A 166 -16.50 10.84 15.05
CA LYS A 166 -16.26 12.21 14.54
C LYS A 166 -15.89 12.25 13.06
N TRP A 167 -15.07 11.29 12.56
CA TRP A 167 -14.36 11.43 11.28
C TRP A 167 -14.79 10.45 10.19
N SER A 168 -15.70 9.50 10.45
CA SER A 168 -16.12 8.47 9.46
C SER A 168 -16.74 9.05 8.18
N TYR A 169 -17.21 10.28 8.18
CA TYR A 169 -17.75 10.96 6.99
C TYR A 169 -16.69 11.29 5.94
N CYS A 170 -15.40 11.26 6.29
CA CYS A 170 -14.30 11.59 5.39
C CYS A 170 -13.04 10.73 5.59
N CYS A 171 -13.09 9.76 6.49
CA CYS A 171 -11.95 8.92 6.83
C CYS A 171 -12.36 7.45 6.97
N ASP A 172 -11.60 6.57 6.36
CA ASP A 172 -11.73 5.11 6.46
C ASP A 172 -10.54 4.49 7.20
N LEU A 173 -10.80 3.62 8.17
CA LEU A 173 -9.77 2.81 8.82
C LEU A 173 -9.42 1.58 7.96
N LYS A 174 -8.18 1.49 7.50
CA LYS A 174 -7.66 0.40 6.65
C LYS A 174 -6.63 -0.49 7.39
N ARG A 175 -6.59 -0.55 8.66
CA ARG A 175 -5.67 -1.36 9.49
C ARG A 175 -4.34 -1.72 8.78
N ASP A 176 -4.07 -3.01 8.52
CA ASP A 176 -2.86 -3.47 7.81
C ASP A 176 -3.08 -3.42 6.29
N ALA A 177 -2.79 -2.30 5.67
CA ALA A 177 -3.15 -1.98 4.29
C ALA A 177 -1.93 -1.61 3.42
N MET A 178 -2.22 -1.29 2.16
CA MET A 178 -1.26 -0.78 1.19
C MET A 178 -1.33 0.75 1.15
N ARG A 179 -0.19 1.44 1.38
CA ARG A 179 -0.11 2.89 1.19
C ARG A 179 0.20 3.24 -0.26
N PHE A 180 -0.39 4.31 -0.73
CA PHE A 180 -0.08 4.92 -2.03
C PHE A 180 1.34 5.50 -2.04
N VAL A 181 2.03 5.41 -3.19
CA VAL A 181 3.38 5.93 -3.39
C VAL A 181 3.43 6.92 -4.55
N MET A 182 3.00 6.53 -5.76
CA MET A 182 3.04 7.39 -6.94
C MET A 182 2.05 6.96 -8.01
N ILE A 183 1.83 7.87 -8.96
CA ILE A 183 1.09 7.62 -10.20
C ILE A 183 2.08 7.46 -11.35
N GLY A 184 1.75 6.58 -12.29
CA GLY A 184 2.33 6.51 -13.62
C GLY A 184 1.26 6.73 -14.68
N LEU A 185 1.60 7.45 -15.72
CA LEU A 185 0.74 7.74 -16.86
C LEU A 185 1.51 7.44 -18.15
N LYS A 186 0.85 6.77 -19.08
CA LYS A 186 1.31 6.65 -20.47
C LYS A 186 0.48 7.62 -21.31
N ASP A 187 1.13 8.55 -22.01
CA ASP A 187 0.43 9.48 -22.89
C ASP A 187 0.02 8.83 -24.22
N LYS A 188 -0.60 9.60 -25.10
CA LYS A 188 -1.05 9.12 -26.42
C LYS A 188 0.12 8.79 -27.35
N GLU A 189 1.25 9.44 -27.16
CA GLU A 189 2.48 9.26 -27.92
C GLU A 189 3.30 8.07 -27.41
N GLY A 190 2.89 7.45 -26.29
CA GLY A 190 3.56 6.30 -25.68
C GLY A 190 4.64 6.66 -24.65
N ASN A 191 4.81 7.95 -24.32
CA ASN A 191 5.76 8.37 -23.31
C ASN A 191 5.25 8.01 -21.92
N VAL A 192 6.15 7.58 -21.05
CA VAL A 192 5.85 7.21 -19.67
C VAL A 192 6.31 8.29 -18.72
N CYS A 193 5.35 8.91 -18.04
CA CYS A 193 5.58 9.86 -16.96
C CYS A 193 5.24 9.22 -15.62
N VAL A 194 6.05 9.45 -14.59
CA VAL A 194 5.74 9.10 -13.20
C VAL A 194 5.77 10.34 -12.34
N SER A 195 4.78 10.48 -11.47
CA SER A 195 4.77 11.55 -10.47
C SER A 195 5.90 11.34 -9.45
N PRO A 196 6.40 12.38 -8.78
CA PRO A 196 7.23 12.20 -7.62
C PRO A 196 6.54 11.30 -6.60
N GLN A 197 7.32 10.43 -5.95
CA GLN A 197 6.77 9.59 -4.90
C GLN A 197 6.17 10.45 -3.77
N SER A 198 5.05 10.01 -3.23
CA SER A 198 4.43 10.65 -2.07
C SER A 198 5.34 10.45 -0.85
N GLY A 199 6.03 11.51 -0.45
CA GLY A 199 6.87 11.52 0.75
C GLY A 199 6.02 11.27 1.99
N VAL A 200 6.58 10.51 2.95
CA VAL A 200 5.96 10.31 4.27
C VAL A 200 6.61 11.31 5.22
N VAL A 201 5.79 12.18 5.79
CA VAL A 201 6.23 13.17 6.81
C VAL A 201 5.77 12.73 8.18
N GLU A 202 6.55 13.03 9.19
CA GLU A 202 6.18 12.83 10.60
C GLU A 202 5.54 14.12 11.12
N ILE A 203 4.33 13.98 11.69
CA ILE A 203 3.64 15.05 12.42
C ILE A 203 3.79 14.75 13.89
N LYS A 204 4.28 15.72 14.65
CA LYS A 204 4.50 15.64 16.09
C LYS A 204 3.44 16.47 16.82
N LYS A 205 3.17 16.04 18.06
CA LYS A 205 2.27 16.72 18.98
C LYS A 205 2.81 18.08 19.43
#